data_99e9f40f9c83c578d1054f401b10cabc
#
_entry.id   99e9f40f9c83c578d1054f401b10cabc
#
_cell.length_a   1.000
_cell.length_b   1.000
_cell.length_c   1.000
_cell.angle_alpha   90.00
_cell.angle_beta   90.00
_cell.angle_gamma   90.00
#
_symmetry.space_group_name_H-M   'P 1'
#
loop_
_entity.id
_entity.type
_entity.pdbx_description
1 polymer ?
#
loop_
_entity_poly.entity_id
_entity_poly.type
_entity_poly.pdbx_seq_one_letter_code
_entity_poly.pdbx_strand_id
1 'polypeptide(L)'
;MPTLKERLDAVSIGPYKALAQQAKRSPLNGKLFFVNDAKVSDHHAIIPTEQYVQLSALSNEERRIYDLVVRRFLAVLLPPCVYEETVIQASIEKECFTARGKRMVEKGWQEAYEDNRYDEEDEAKEEVREQNLPLLEAGMKIGQPKISLREGKTKPPARFTEGTLLSAMENPVRYMENRDSSLVKTIGEAGGLGTVATRADIIEKLFRSFLMEKKGNEIYLTSKARQLLKLVPADLKKPELTASWEMQLNDIAKGKKRRDVFMKEIRSYTVELIDEIKTEEGTFRHDNLTNKKCPNCGKRLLAVNGKNAKLLVCQDRECGYRETVSRTTNARCPVCHKRMEMIGKGEDATFVCACGHKERMTKFQERRKKEGGGVTKRDVAAYMKKQKKEAEEPVNNAFAAALKGIKL
;
A
#
# COMPACT_ATOMS: atom_id res chain seq x y z
N MET A 1 -1.39 -18.81 28.77
CA MET A 1 -1.47 -17.35 28.53
C MET A 1 -1.28 -16.53 29.82
N PRO A 2 -0.28 -16.85 30.63
CA PRO A 2 -0.06 -16.13 31.90
C PRO A 2 0.27 -14.65 31.68
N THR A 3 0.93 -14.30 30.58
CA THR A 3 1.43 -12.92 30.32
C THR A 3 0.42 -11.95 29.70
N LEU A 4 -0.83 -12.36 29.44
CA LEU A 4 -1.81 -11.50 28.78
C LEU A 4 -2.20 -10.28 29.62
N LYS A 5 -2.31 -10.46 30.93
CA LYS A 5 -2.61 -9.36 31.87
C LYS A 5 -1.46 -8.38 31.92
N GLU A 6 -0.22 -8.84 31.99
CA GLU A 6 0.99 -8.01 32.02
C GLU A 6 1.12 -7.19 30.72
N ARG A 7 0.78 -7.79 29.57
CA ARG A 7 0.74 -7.07 28.28
C ARG A 7 -0.34 -5.97 28.26
N LEU A 8 -1.54 -6.29 28.79
CA LEU A 8 -2.60 -5.29 28.94
C LEU A 8 -2.22 -4.17 29.91
N ASP A 9 -1.42 -4.47 30.97
CA ASP A 9 -0.88 -3.45 31.85
C ASP A 9 0.11 -2.56 31.11
N ALA A 10 1.02 -3.14 30.34
CA ALA A 10 2.04 -2.42 29.59
C ALA A 10 1.45 -1.48 28.52
N VAL A 11 0.36 -1.88 27.83
CA VAL A 11 -0.31 -1.03 26.85
C VAL A 11 -1.34 -0.07 27.43
N SER A 12 -1.59 -0.11 28.75
CA SER A 12 -2.57 0.74 29.43
C SER A 12 -2.05 2.19 29.64
N ILE A 13 -1.60 2.81 28.55
CA ILE A 13 -0.98 4.15 28.54
C ILE A 13 -1.66 5.05 27.50
N GLY A 14 -1.64 6.36 27.74
CA GLY A 14 -2.14 7.36 26.81
C GLY A 14 -3.54 7.02 26.24
N PRO A 15 -3.72 7.01 24.92
CA PRO A 15 -5.02 6.79 24.27
C PRO A 15 -5.55 5.37 24.46
N TYR A 16 -4.72 4.40 24.80
CA TYR A 16 -5.11 3.00 24.94
C TYR A 16 -5.63 2.63 26.33
N LYS A 17 -5.49 3.52 27.32
CA LYS A 17 -5.80 3.23 28.73
C LYS A 17 -7.24 2.74 28.95
N ALA A 18 -8.22 3.44 28.38
CA ALA A 18 -9.64 3.10 28.55
C ALA A 18 -9.94 1.73 27.92
N LEU A 19 -9.48 1.49 26.69
CA LEU A 19 -9.65 0.23 25.97
C LEU A 19 -8.99 -0.95 26.67
N ALA A 20 -7.76 -0.75 27.20
CA ALA A 20 -7.06 -1.79 27.94
C ALA A 20 -7.78 -2.14 29.27
N GLN A 21 -8.35 -1.16 29.94
CA GLN A 21 -9.16 -1.38 31.15
C GLN A 21 -10.44 -2.14 30.82
N GLN A 22 -11.10 -1.83 29.70
CA GLN A 22 -12.28 -2.55 29.24
C GLN A 22 -11.93 -4.00 28.88
N ALA A 23 -10.84 -4.22 28.12
CA ALA A 23 -10.37 -5.56 27.78
C ALA A 23 -10.04 -6.42 29.00
N LYS A 24 -9.52 -5.84 30.10
CA LYS A 24 -9.27 -6.54 31.36
C LYS A 24 -10.51 -7.06 32.06
N ARG A 25 -11.68 -6.46 31.80
CA ARG A 25 -12.98 -6.92 32.36
C ARG A 25 -13.52 -8.15 31.65
N SER A 26 -13.07 -8.40 30.42
CA SER A 26 -13.43 -9.61 29.68
C SER A 26 -12.78 -10.85 30.32
N PRO A 27 -13.46 -12.02 30.31
CA PRO A 27 -12.90 -13.24 30.86
C PRO A 27 -11.69 -13.67 30.02
N LEU A 28 -10.49 -13.42 30.55
CA LEU A 28 -9.21 -13.80 29.91
C LEU A 28 -8.81 -15.25 30.22
N ASN A 29 -9.67 -15.99 30.89
CA ASN A 29 -9.44 -17.36 31.29
C ASN A 29 -10.21 -18.30 30.37
N GLY A 30 -9.57 -19.32 29.88
CA GLY A 30 -10.22 -20.35 29.05
C GLY A 30 -9.75 -20.35 27.59
N LYS A 31 -10.51 -20.99 26.74
CA LYS A 31 -10.22 -21.15 25.32
C LYS A 31 -10.68 -19.88 24.57
N LEU A 32 -9.75 -18.97 24.33
CA LEU A 32 -10.02 -17.76 23.56
C LEU A 32 -10.14 -18.15 22.07
N PHE A 33 -11.20 -17.68 21.39
CA PHE A 33 -11.52 -18.07 20.00
C PHE A 33 -10.43 -17.68 18.98
N PHE A 34 -9.65 -16.65 19.28
CA PHE A 34 -8.56 -16.15 18.42
C PHE A 34 -7.22 -16.82 18.70
N VAL A 35 -7.15 -17.74 19.66
CA VAL A 35 -5.94 -18.51 19.99
C VAL A 35 -6.07 -19.93 19.47
N ASN A 36 -5.23 -20.27 18.52
CA ASN A 36 -5.22 -21.59 17.93
C ASN A 36 -3.79 -22.02 17.57
N ASP A 37 -3.19 -22.86 18.44
CA ASP A 37 -1.82 -23.34 18.26
C ASP A 37 -1.67 -24.20 16.99
N ALA A 38 -2.73 -24.91 16.57
CA ALA A 38 -2.70 -25.72 15.35
C ALA A 38 -2.61 -24.88 14.06
N LYS A 39 -2.92 -23.56 14.12
CA LYS A 39 -2.78 -22.64 13.01
C LYS A 39 -1.46 -21.86 13.02
N VAL A 40 -0.62 -22.06 14.02
CA VAL A 40 0.73 -21.45 14.08
C VAL A 40 1.69 -22.41 13.39
N SER A 41 2.27 -21.96 12.27
CA SER A 41 3.29 -22.71 11.54
C SER A 41 4.70 -22.22 11.94
N ASP A 42 5.19 -21.19 11.26
CA ASP A 42 6.55 -20.67 11.44
C ASP A 42 6.60 -19.48 12.39
N HIS A 43 5.53 -18.69 12.43
CA HIS A 43 5.44 -17.45 13.20
C HIS A 43 4.11 -17.32 13.93
N HIS A 44 4.16 -16.81 15.15
CA HIS A 44 2.97 -16.37 15.88
C HIS A 44 2.56 -14.94 15.48
N ALA A 45 1.39 -14.51 15.91
CA ALA A 45 0.92 -13.14 15.70
C ALA A 45 1.86 -12.10 16.34
N ILE A 46 1.99 -10.94 15.70
CA ILE A 46 2.67 -9.78 16.29
C ILE A 46 1.76 -9.20 17.37
N ILE A 47 2.24 -9.17 18.59
CA ILE A 47 1.52 -8.65 19.76
C ILE A 47 2.47 -7.76 20.59
N PRO A 48 1.93 -6.82 21.39
CA PRO A 48 2.75 -6.02 22.30
C PRO A 48 3.49 -6.90 23.32
N THR A 49 4.65 -6.46 23.76
CA THR A 49 5.39 -7.09 24.86
C THR A 49 4.89 -6.59 26.22
N GLU A 50 5.43 -7.12 27.30
CA GLU A 50 5.16 -6.71 28.69
C GLU A 50 5.88 -5.40 29.07
N GLN A 51 6.72 -4.86 28.18
CA GLN A 51 7.50 -3.67 28.46
C GLN A 51 6.69 -2.39 28.19
N TYR A 52 6.82 -1.42 29.09
CA TYR A 52 6.24 -0.10 28.89
C TYR A 52 6.95 0.66 27.79
N VAL A 53 6.18 1.21 26.87
CA VAL A 53 6.69 2.02 25.77
C VAL A 53 6.43 3.50 26.05
N GLN A 54 7.49 4.29 25.99
CA GLN A 54 7.37 5.75 26.08
C GLN A 54 6.97 6.30 24.70
N LEU A 55 5.67 6.59 24.51
CA LEU A 55 5.12 7.01 23.20
C LEU A 55 5.78 8.28 22.64
N SER A 56 6.28 9.17 23.49
CA SER A 56 7.00 10.39 23.08
C SER A 56 8.40 10.12 22.52
N ALA A 57 8.99 8.97 22.82
CA ALA A 57 10.31 8.57 22.31
C ALA A 57 10.26 7.92 20.93
N LEU A 58 9.05 7.51 20.47
CA LEU A 58 8.86 6.90 19.17
C LEU A 58 8.84 7.96 18.06
N SER A 59 9.48 7.66 16.93
CA SER A 59 9.28 8.40 15.69
C SER A 59 7.83 8.32 15.22
N ASN A 60 7.43 9.20 14.30
CA ASN A 60 6.06 9.18 13.76
C ASN A 60 5.71 7.85 13.06
N GLU A 61 6.67 7.23 12.40
CA GLU A 61 6.48 5.96 11.69
C GLU A 61 6.35 4.80 12.68
N GLU A 62 7.25 4.71 13.67
CA GLU A 62 7.18 3.71 14.73
C GLU A 62 5.88 3.82 15.52
N ARG A 63 5.45 5.04 15.84
CA ARG A 63 4.20 5.29 16.55
C ARG A 63 2.98 4.79 15.78
N ARG A 64 2.94 4.97 14.45
CA ARG A 64 1.85 4.45 13.60
C ARG A 64 1.81 2.93 13.60
N ILE A 65 2.96 2.27 13.47
CA ILE A 65 3.05 0.81 13.50
C ILE A 65 2.65 0.29 14.89
N TYR A 66 3.14 0.91 15.95
CA TYR A 66 2.78 0.55 17.32
C TYR A 66 1.27 0.71 17.57
N ASP A 67 0.68 1.81 17.12
CA ASP A 67 -0.77 2.08 17.21
C ASP A 67 -1.59 0.99 16.52
N LEU A 68 -1.23 0.59 15.31
CA LEU A 68 -1.89 -0.49 14.57
C LEU A 68 -1.84 -1.82 15.35
N VAL A 69 -0.68 -2.19 15.86
CA VAL A 69 -0.49 -3.44 16.61
C VAL A 69 -1.28 -3.42 17.92
N VAL A 70 -1.19 -2.33 18.70
CA VAL A 70 -1.89 -2.21 19.97
C VAL A 70 -3.42 -2.19 19.79
N ARG A 71 -3.92 -1.41 18.84
CA ARG A 71 -5.37 -1.36 18.56
C ARG A 71 -5.89 -2.73 18.12
N ARG A 72 -5.17 -3.43 17.26
CA ARG A 72 -5.56 -4.79 16.84
C ARG A 72 -5.54 -5.78 18.01
N PHE A 73 -4.52 -5.70 18.87
CA PHE A 73 -4.41 -6.50 20.06
C PHE A 73 -5.57 -6.25 21.03
N LEU A 74 -5.94 -4.99 21.27
CA LEU A 74 -7.07 -4.64 22.13
C LEU A 74 -8.41 -5.05 21.50
N ALA A 75 -8.59 -4.81 20.19
CA ALA A 75 -9.82 -5.14 19.49
C ALA A 75 -10.20 -6.63 19.59
N VAL A 76 -9.23 -7.55 19.51
CA VAL A 76 -9.53 -8.99 19.64
C VAL A 76 -9.92 -9.41 21.06
N LEU A 77 -9.63 -8.57 22.07
CA LEU A 77 -9.95 -8.79 23.48
C LEU A 77 -11.26 -8.11 23.92
N LEU A 78 -11.79 -7.21 23.09
CA LEU A 78 -13.06 -6.53 23.33
C LEU A 78 -14.25 -7.40 22.91
N PRO A 79 -15.47 -7.11 23.42
CA PRO A 79 -16.68 -7.79 23.00
C PRO A 79 -16.93 -7.69 21.48
N PRO A 80 -17.71 -8.58 20.89
CA PRO A 80 -18.11 -8.47 19.50
C PRO A 80 -18.94 -7.20 19.26
N CYS A 81 -18.85 -6.65 18.06
CA CYS A 81 -19.76 -5.62 17.60
C CYS A 81 -21.10 -6.26 17.26
N VAL A 82 -22.21 -5.69 17.77
CA VAL A 82 -23.56 -6.21 17.59
C VAL A 82 -24.35 -5.27 16.68
N TYR A 83 -24.94 -5.84 15.66
CA TYR A 83 -25.81 -5.13 14.72
C TYR A 83 -27.21 -5.72 14.76
N GLU A 84 -28.20 -4.86 14.61
CA GLU A 84 -29.58 -5.24 14.31
C GLU A 84 -29.79 -5.06 12.80
N GLU A 85 -30.14 -6.13 12.11
CA GLU A 85 -30.47 -6.10 10.68
C GLU A 85 -31.98 -6.18 10.48
N THR A 86 -32.53 -5.17 9.81
CA THR A 86 -33.96 -5.12 9.46
C THR A 86 -34.10 -5.35 7.96
N VAL A 87 -34.87 -6.34 7.58
CA VAL A 87 -35.21 -6.61 6.18
C VAL A 87 -36.71 -6.43 6.00
N ILE A 88 -37.07 -5.46 5.15
CA ILE A 88 -38.48 -5.19 4.81
C ILE A 88 -38.73 -5.69 3.39
N GLN A 89 -39.74 -6.51 3.21
CA GLN A 89 -40.22 -6.94 1.90
C GLN A 89 -41.64 -6.41 1.71
N ALA A 90 -41.85 -5.61 0.67
CA ALA A 90 -43.15 -5.09 0.29
C ALA A 90 -43.57 -5.65 -1.07
N SER A 91 -44.78 -6.11 -1.20
CA SER A 91 -45.34 -6.58 -2.47
C SER A 91 -46.39 -5.58 -2.97
N ILE A 92 -46.23 -5.13 -4.21
CA ILE A 92 -47.08 -4.18 -4.88
C ILE A 92 -47.36 -4.70 -6.29
N GLU A 93 -48.61 -5.04 -6.62
CA GLU A 93 -49.03 -5.53 -7.94
C GLU A 93 -48.17 -6.65 -8.53
N LYS A 94 -47.76 -7.63 -7.72
CA LYS A 94 -46.86 -8.77 -8.07
C LYS A 94 -45.37 -8.44 -8.11
N GLU A 95 -44.97 -7.19 -7.94
CA GLU A 95 -43.57 -6.81 -7.81
C GLU A 95 -43.13 -6.82 -6.34
N CYS A 96 -41.92 -7.30 -6.07
CA CYS A 96 -41.35 -7.39 -4.73
C CYS A 96 -40.25 -6.35 -4.53
N PHE A 97 -40.45 -5.46 -3.58
CA PHE A 97 -39.50 -4.45 -3.17
C PHE A 97 -38.80 -4.89 -1.88
N THR A 98 -37.50 -4.86 -1.83
CA THR A 98 -36.75 -5.23 -0.63
C THR A 98 -35.89 -4.04 -0.16
N ALA A 99 -36.08 -3.68 1.10
CA ALA A 99 -35.20 -2.72 1.78
C ALA A 99 -34.43 -3.44 2.90
N ARG A 100 -33.15 -3.12 3.03
CA ARG A 100 -32.29 -3.63 4.10
C ARG A 100 -31.70 -2.46 4.87
N GLY A 101 -31.88 -2.50 6.18
CA GLY A 101 -31.29 -1.55 7.11
C GLY A 101 -30.39 -2.29 8.10
N LYS A 102 -29.35 -1.60 8.55
CA LYS A 102 -28.43 -2.12 9.56
C LYS A 102 -28.19 -1.02 10.59
N ARG A 103 -28.44 -1.32 11.84
CA ARG A 103 -28.23 -0.41 12.96
C ARG A 103 -27.23 -1.02 13.93
N MET A 104 -26.20 -0.29 14.28
CA MET A 104 -25.24 -0.69 15.30
C MET A 104 -25.91 -0.57 16.67
N VAL A 105 -25.94 -1.67 17.42
CA VAL A 105 -26.48 -1.74 18.79
C VAL A 105 -25.34 -1.61 19.80
N GLU A 106 -24.29 -2.37 19.60
CA GLU A 106 -23.09 -2.34 20.44
C GLU A 106 -21.84 -2.20 19.58
N LYS A 107 -20.98 -1.24 19.87
CA LYS A 107 -19.76 -0.98 19.12
C LYS A 107 -18.72 -2.08 19.29
N GLY A 108 -18.61 -2.63 20.50
CA GLY A 108 -17.67 -3.69 20.81
C GLY A 108 -16.25 -3.36 20.36
N TRP A 109 -15.60 -4.28 19.64
CA TRP A 109 -14.23 -4.11 19.17
C TRP A 109 -13.99 -2.88 18.27
N GLN A 110 -15.02 -2.30 17.65
CA GLN A 110 -14.89 -1.10 16.82
C GLN A 110 -14.49 0.13 17.64
N GLU A 111 -14.74 0.15 18.95
CA GLU A 111 -14.29 1.23 19.83
C GLU A 111 -12.76 1.43 19.76
N ALA A 112 -12.01 0.36 19.49
CA ALA A 112 -10.55 0.44 19.33
C ALA A 112 -10.11 1.31 18.15
N TYR A 113 -10.98 1.61 17.19
CA TYR A 113 -10.65 2.34 15.94
C TYR A 113 -11.39 3.68 15.80
N GLU A 114 -12.17 4.12 16.80
CA GLU A 114 -12.97 5.36 16.70
C GLU A 114 -12.15 6.61 16.40
N ASP A 115 -10.97 6.74 17.01
CA ASP A 115 -10.10 7.91 16.81
C ASP A 115 -9.30 7.87 15.50
N ASN A 116 -9.24 6.72 14.85
CA ASN A 116 -8.48 6.46 13.64
C ASN A 116 -9.41 5.90 12.55
N ARG A 117 -10.46 6.63 12.23
CA ARG A 117 -11.09 6.46 10.92
C ARG A 117 -10.08 6.97 9.90
N TYR A 118 -9.08 6.12 9.58
CA TYR A 118 -8.47 6.21 8.27
C TYR A 118 -9.65 6.04 7.32
N ASP A 119 -9.88 7.05 6.49
CA ASP A 119 -10.78 6.99 5.37
C ASP A 119 -10.34 5.82 4.49
N GLU A 120 -10.64 4.61 4.92
CA GLU A 120 -10.74 3.47 4.04
C GLU A 120 -11.99 3.75 3.21
N GLU A 121 -11.78 4.49 2.12
CA GLU A 121 -12.61 4.41 0.96
C GLU A 121 -12.55 2.96 0.44
N ASP A 122 -13.02 2.03 1.25
CA ASP A 122 -13.37 0.68 0.85
C ASP A 122 -14.69 0.76 0.08
N GLU A 123 -14.62 1.38 -1.12
CA GLU A 123 -15.70 1.32 -2.12
C GLU A 123 -16.05 -0.12 -2.53
N ALA A 124 -15.33 -1.12 -2.01
CA ALA A 124 -15.48 -2.51 -2.41
C ALA A 124 -16.54 -3.30 -1.62
N LYS A 125 -17.07 -2.74 -0.55
CA LYS A 125 -18.23 -3.30 0.12
C LYS A 125 -19.42 -2.38 -0.14
N GLU A 126 -20.40 -2.85 -0.90
CA GLU A 126 -21.79 -2.47 -0.72
C GLU A 126 -22.20 -2.92 0.71
N GLU A 127 -21.50 -2.41 1.71
CA GLU A 127 -22.01 -2.47 3.07
C GLU A 127 -23.31 -1.69 3.05
N VAL A 128 -24.39 -2.36 3.39
CA VAL A 128 -25.67 -1.76 3.63
C VAL A 128 -25.42 -0.54 4.50
N ARG A 129 -25.51 0.65 3.89
CA ARG A 129 -25.31 1.91 4.61
C ARG A 129 -26.16 1.85 5.85
N GLU A 130 -25.66 2.32 6.98
CA GLU A 130 -26.47 2.44 8.19
C GLU A 130 -27.73 3.20 7.84
N GLN A 131 -28.79 2.45 7.53
CA GLN A 131 -30.12 2.99 7.28
C GLN A 131 -31.01 2.55 8.42
N ASN A 132 -31.48 3.52 9.17
CA ASN A 132 -32.54 3.28 10.14
C ASN A 132 -33.83 3.13 9.35
N LEU A 133 -34.27 1.89 9.17
CA LEU A 133 -35.56 1.62 8.60
C LEU A 133 -36.63 1.73 9.72
N PRO A 134 -37.85 2.19 9.40
CA PRO A 134 -38.93 2.23 10.36
C PRO A 134 -39.29 0.81 10.81
N LEU A 135 -39.67 0.66 12.05
CA LEU A 135 -40.22 -0.58 12.58
C LEU A 135 -41.60 -0.78 11.95
N LEU A 136 -41.75 -1.83 11.16
CA LEU A 136 -42.98 -2.22 10.50
C LEU A 136 -43.39 -3.62 10.98
N GLU A 137 -44.68 -3.84 11.14
CA GLU A 137 -45.25 -5.15 11.48
C GLU A 137 -45.56 -5.94 10.19
N ALA A 138 -45.41 -7.26 10.26
CA ALA A 138 -45.78 -8.13 9.15
C ALA A 138 -47.30 -8.02 8.83
N GLY A 139 -47.62 -7.82 7.55
CA GLY A 139 -49.00 -7.64 7.11
C GLY A 139 -49.51 -6.19 7.17
N MET A 140 -48.67 -5.24 7.60
CA MET A 140 -49.03 -3.81 7.58
C MET A 140 -49.27 -3.33 6.15
N LYS A 141 -50.38 -2.65 5.91
CA LYS A 141 -50.70 -2.07 4.60
C LYS A 141 -50.02 -0.71 4.46
N ILE A 142 -49.21 -0.55 3.40
CA ILE A 142 -48.57 0.73 3.05
C ILE A 142 -49.57 1.54 2.22
N GLY A 143 -50.03 2.69 2.76
CA GLY A 143 -50.92 3.61 2.04
C GLY A 143 -50.13 4.49 1.08
N GLN A 144 -50.56 4.61 -0.18
CA GLN A 144 -50.06 5.52 -1.22
C GLN A 144 -48.53 5.54 -1.36
N PRO A 145 -47.86 4.43 -1.75
CA PRO A 145 -46.44 4.41 -1.93
C PRO A 145 -46.05 5.26 -3.12
N LYS A 146 -44.98 6.05 -2.97
CA LYS A 146 -44.38 6.79 -4.09
C LYS A 146 -43.27 5.96 -4.70
N ILE A 147 -43.45 5.47 -5.92
CA ILE A 147 -42.47 4.69 -6.66
C ILE A 147 -41.73 5.61 -7.61
N SER A 148 -40.42 5.54 -7.65
CA SER A 148 -39.57 6.25 -8.59
C SER A 148 -38.60 5.31 -9.30
N LEU A 149 -38.53 5.38 -10.63
CA LEU A 149 -37.55 4.67 -11.41
C LEU A 149 -36.26 5.49 -11.46
N ARG A 150 -35.13 4.85 -11.14
CA ARG A 150 -33.79 5.44 -11.32
C ARG A 150 -32.99 4.62 -12.31
N GLU A 151 -32.53 5.27 -13.36
CA GLU A 151 -31.60 4.68 -14.29
C GLU A 151 -30.17 4.80 -13.74
N GLY A 152 -29.40 3.74 -13.85
CA GLY A 152 -28.00 3.70 -13.47
C GLY A 152 -27.16 2.93 -14.48
N LYS A 153 -25.87 3.18 -14.50
CA LYS A 153 -24.91 2.41 -15.27
C LYS A 153 -24.03 1.62 -14.32
N THR A 154 -23.84 0.35 -14.62
CA THR A 154 -22.86 -0.47 -13.89
C THR A 154 -21.46 0.10 -14.07
N LYS A 155 -20.71 0.13 -12.98
CA LYS A 155 -19.29 0.52 -13.01
C LYS A 155 -18.44 -0.74 -12.98
N PRO A 156 -17.25 -0.73 -13.61
CA PRO A 156 -16.30 -1.81 -13.43
C PRO A 156 -15.87 -1.88 -11.95
N PRO A 157 -15.39 -3.05 -11.47
CA PRO A 157 -14.82 -3.16 -10.13
C PRO A 157 -13.71 -2.14 -9.91
N ALA A 158 -13.56 -1.68 -8.67
CA ALA A 158 -12.47 -0.81 -8.29
C ALA A 158 -11.11 -1.48 -8.58
N ARG A 159 -10.10 -0.66 -8.88
CA ARG A 159 -8.74 -1.17 -9.08
C ARG A 159 -8.15 -1.59 -7.75
N PHE A 160 -7.17 -2.48 -7.82
CA PHE A 160 -6.45 -2.88 -6.62
C PHE A 160 -5.67 -1.71 -6.02
N THR A 161 -5.73 -1.61 -4.72
CA THR A 161 -4.73 -0.94 -3.87
C THR A 161 -3.74 -1.99 -3.35
N GLU A 162 -2.66 -1.60 -2.68
CA GLU A 162 -1.76 -2.59 -2.07
C GLU A 162 -2.47 -3.45 -1.02
N GLY A 163 -3.34 -2.84 -0.21
CA GLY A 163 -4.12 -3.56 0.80
C GLY A 163 -5.08 -4.56 0.19
N THR A 164 -5.87 -4.15 -0.83
CA THR A 164 -6.81 -5.07 -1.50
C THR A 164 -6.11 -6.15 -2.32
N LEU A 165 -4.90 -5.87 -2.85
CA LEU A 165 -4.07 -6.88 -3.51
C LEU A 165 -3.54 -7.91 -2.50
N LEU A 166 -3.06 -7.47 -1.33
CA LEU A 166 -2.67 -8.37 -0.25
C LEU A 166 -3.84 -9.28 0.17
N SER A 167 -5.03 -8.72 0.36
CA SER A 167 -6.24 -9.50 0.68
C SER A 167 -6.60 -10.50 -0.43
N ALA A 168 -6.42 -10.12 -1.71
CA ALA A 168 -6.64 -11.02 -2.84
C ALA A 168 -5.60 -12.16 -2.91
N MET A 169 -4.35 -11.89 -2.54
CA MET A 169 -3.31 -12.92 -2.44
C MET A 169 -3.59 -13.87 -1.26
N GLU A 170 -4.11 -13.37 -0.16
CA GLU A 170 -4.51 -14.18 0.99
C GLU A 170 -5.71 -15.07 0.70
N ASN A 171 -6.69 -14.55 -0.05
CA ASN A 171 -7.89 -15.29 -0.42
C ASN A 171 -8.13 -15.23 -1.95
N PRO A 172 -7.37 -15.99 -2.75
CA PRO A 172 -7.44 -15.94 -4.21
C PRO A 172 -8.64 -16.69 -4.80
N VAL A 173 -9.49 -17.33 -4.00
CA VAL A 173 -10.58 -18.21 -4.45
C VAL A 173 -11.52 -17.52 -5.45
N ARG A 174 -11.80 -16.21 -5.26
CA ARG A 174 -12.68 -15.46 -6.19
C ARG A 174 -12.10 -15.29 -7.59
N TYR A 175 -10.79 -15.47 -7.75
CA TYR A 175 -10.05 -15.35 -9.01
C TYR A 175 -9.73 -16.71 -9.66
N MET A 176 -10.13 -17.81 -9.03
CA MET A 176 -10.00 -19.16 -9.57
C MET A 176 -11.11 -19.41 -10.62
N GLU A 177 -10.71 -19.97 -11.74
CA GLU A 177 -11.65 -20.47 -12.78
C GLU A 177 -12.23 -21.81 -12.35
N ASN A 178 -11.37 -22.73 -11.91
CA ASN A 178 -11.79 -24.00 -11.34
C ASN A 178 -11.92 -23.88 -9.82
N ARG A 179 -13.16 -23.95 -9.33
CA ARG A 179 -13.49 -23.89 -7.90
C ARG A 179 -13.80 -25.28 -7.33
N ASP A 180 -13.04 -26.28 -7.72
CA ASP A 180 -13.11 -27.58 -7.07
C ASP A 180 -12.90 -27.42 -5.56
N SER A 181 -13.74 -28.09 -4.76
CA SER A 181 -13.75 -27.95 -3.32
C SER A 181 -12.43 -28.35 -2.66
N SER A 182 -11.71 -29.30 -3.25
CA SER A 182 -10.40 -29.74 -2.77
C SER A 182 -9.33 -28.69 -3.01
N LEU A 183 -9.29 -28.07 -4.19
CA LEU A 183 -8.37 -26.98 -4.52
C LEU A 183 -8.64 -25.71 -3.66
N VAL A 184 -9.91 -25.34 -3.53
CA VAL A 184 -10.35 -24.21 -2.71
C VAL A 184 -9.94 -24.40 -1.25
N LYS A 185 -10.19 -25.59 -0.70
CA LYS A 185 -9.80 -25.94 0.65
C LYS A 185 -8.28 -25.90 0.83
N THR A 186 -7.55 -26.49 -0.09
CA THR A 186 -6.08 -26.58 -0.01
C THR A 186 -5.44 -25.20 -0.06
N ILE A 187 -5.83 -24.33 -1.02
CA ILE A 187 -5.24 -22.99 -1.10
C ILE A 187 -5.60 -22.10 0.11
N GLY A 188 -6.78 -22.31 0.69
CA GLY A 188 -7.18 -21.66 1.95
C GLY A 188 -6.36 -22.14 3.14
N GLU A 189 -6.10 -23.44 3.25
CA GLU A 189 -5.26 -24.04 4.31
C GLU A 189 -3.78 -23.62 4.15
N ALA A 190 -3.29 -23.48 2.93
CA ALA A 190 -1.94 -22.99 2.63
C ALA A 190 -1.79 -21.46 2.87
N GLY A 191 -2.89 -20.76 3.15
CA GLY A 191 -2.88 -19.32 3.39
C GLY A 191 -2.82 -18.47 2.12
N GLY A 192 -3.22 -18.99 0.95
CA GLY A 192 -3.31 -18.24 -0.31
C GLY A 192 -2.02 -18.26 -1.14
N LEU A 193 -1.79 -17.18 -1.90
CA LEU A 193 -0.60 -17.00 -2.74
C LEU A 193 0.51 -16.31 -1.94
N GLY A 194 1.65 -16.96 -1.82
CA GLY A 194 2.76 -16.51 -0.97
C GLY A 194 2.43 -16.60 0.52
N THR A 195 3.43 -16.46 1.35
CA THR A 195 3.27 -16.42 2.81
C THR A 195 3.08 -14.98 3.30
N VAL A 196 2.64 -14.80 4.54
CA VAL A 196 2.53 -13.48 5.18
C VAL A 196 3.85 -12.71 5.09
N ALA A 197 4.98 -13.39 5.29
CA ALA A 197 6.30 -12.78 5.23
C ALA A 197 6.76 -12.38 3.82
N THR A 198 6.28 -13.07 2.77
CA THR A 198 6.81 -12.90 1.40
C THR A 198 5.93 -12.04 0.49
N ARG A 199 4.64 -11.83 0.82
CA ARG A 199 3.70 -11.10 -0.04
C ARG A 199 4.15 -9.65 -0.31
N ALA A 200 4.60 -8.95 0.73
CA ALA A 200 5.08 -7.59 0.57
C ALA A 200 6.27 -7.50 -0.38
N ASP A 201 7.25 -8.40 -0.23
CA ASP A 201 8.43 -8.47 -1.10
C ASP A 201 8.06 -8.82 -2.56
N ILE A 202 7.07 -9.71 -2.76
CA ILE A 202 6.56 -10.05 -4.08
C ILE A 202 5.98 -8.81 -4.75
N ILE A 203 5.11 -8.07 -4.06
CA ILE A 203 4.50 -6.83 -4.57
C ILE A 203 5.58 -5.79 -4.87
N GLU A 204 6.52 -5.58 -3.96
CA GLU A 204 7.63 -4.65 -4.18
C GLU A 204 8.49 -5.04 -5.39
N LYS A 205 8.77 -6.34 -5.55
CA LYS A 205 9.50 -6.86 -6.72
C LYS A 205 8.76 -6.58 -8.03
N LEU A 206 7.43 -6.69 -8.05
CA LEU A 206 6.62 -6.37 -9.22
C LEU A 206 6.71 -4.87 -9.57
N PHE A 207 6.69 -3.97 -8.58
CA PHE A 207 6.94 -2.54 -8.79
C PHE A 207 8.37 -2.25 -9.26
N ARG A 208 9.38 -2.82 -8.61
CA ARG A 208 10.80 -2.65 -8.99
C ARG A 208 11.10 -3.17 -10.39
N SER A 209 10.39 -4.22 -10.83
CA SER A 209 10.52 -4.78 -12.18
C SER A 209 9.73 -4.02 -13.24
N PHE A 210 9.07 -2.92 -12.87
CA PHE A 210 8.21 -2.13 -13.74
C PHE A 210 7.09 -2.96 -14.39
N LEU A 211 6.53 -3.90 -13.66
CA LEU A 211 5.34 -4.66 -14.07
C LEU A 211 4.06 -4.00 -13.55
N MET A 212 4.16 -3.31 -12.42
CA MET A 212 3.09 -2.51 -11.84
C MET A 212 3.53 -1.07 -11.62
N GLU A 213 2.59 -0.15 -11.64
CA GLU A 213 2.78 1.27 -11.31
C GLU A 213 1.62 1.76 -10.44
N LYS A 214 1.89 2.75 -9.58
CA LYS A 214 0.85 3.40 -8.76
C LYS A 214 0.42 4.73 -9.40
N LYS A 215 -0.89 4.98 -9.38
CA LYS A 215 -1.48 6.32 -9.66
C LYS A 215 -2.41 6.66 -8.50
N GLY A 216 -1.94 7.52 -7.60
CA GLY A 216 -2.54 7.67 -6.29
C GLY A 216 -2.38 6.39 -5.46
N ASN A 217 -3.47 5.86 -4.93
CA ASN A 217 -3.50 4.60 -4.21
C ASN A 217 -3.77 3.37 -5.10
N GLU A 218 -4.18 3.59 -6.34
CA GLU A 218 -4.53 2.52 -7.26
C GLU A 218 -3.33 1.90 -7.97
N ILE A 219 -3.38 0.60 -8.21
CA ILE A 219 -2.38 -0.18 -8.93
C ILE A 219 -2.80 -0.37 -10.38
N TYR A 220 -1.87 -0.12 -11.27
CA TYR A 220 -2.02 -0.30 -12.72
C TYR A 220 -0.98 -1.27 -13.26
N LEU A 221 -1.40 -2.12 -14.19
CA LEU A 221 -0.45 -2.92 -14.96
C LEU A 221 0.22 -2.04 -16.02
N THR A 222 1.53 -2.11 -16.10
CA THR A 222 2.28 -1.48 -17.17
C THR A 222 2.05 -2.20 -18.50
N SER A 223 2.39 -1.57 -19.63
CA SER A 223 2.36 -2.24 -20.90
C SER A 223 3.33 -3.43 -20.97
N LYS A 224 4.48 -3.33 -20.32
CA LYS A 224 5.41 -4.45 -20.15
C LYS A 224 4.72 -5.66 -19.51
N ALA A 225 3.96 -5.46 -18.43
CA ALA A 225 3.24 -6.53 -17.77
C ALA A 225 2.18 -7.15 -18.66
N ARG A 226 1.40 -6.32 -19.37
CA ARG A 226 0.36 -6.80 -20.28
C ARG A 226 0.91 -7.66 -21.42
N GLN A 227 2.05 -7.27 -21.98
CA GLN A 227 2.74 -8.05 -23.00
C GLN A 227 3.29 -9.36 -22.43
N LEU A 228 3.93 -9.29 -21.25
CA LEU A 228 4.43 -10.49 -20.56
C LEU A 228 3.30 -11.49 -20.28
N LEU A 229 2.15 -11.01 -19.77
CA LEU A 229 0.99 -11.87 -19.50
C LEU A 229 0.39 -12.53 -20.76
N LYS A 230 0.62 -11.96 -21.94
CA LYS A 230 0.21 -12.61 -23.20
C LYS A 230 1.16 -13.74 -23.59
N LEU A 231 2.44 -13.62 -23.26
CA LEU A 231 3.51 -14.57 -23.61
C LEU A 231 3.67 -15.69 -22.57
N VAL A 232 3.19 -15.50 -21.35
CA VAL A 232 3.29 -16.50 -20.28
C VAL A 232 2.22 -17.58 -20.50
N PRO A 233 2.57 -18.88 -20.39
CA PRO A 233 1.62 -19.99 -20.46
C PRO A 233 0.42 -19.82 -19.52
N ALA A 234 -0.73 -20.33 -19.92
CA ALA A 234 -2.01 -20.07 -19.24
C ALA A 234 -1.99 -20.52 -17.77
N ASP A 235 -1.41 -21.67 -17.49
CA ASP A 235 -1.40 -22.26 -16.14
C ASP A 235 -0.60 -21.45 -15.15
N LEU A 236 0.50 -20.81 -15.58
CA LEU A 236 1.32 -19.94 -14.72
C LEU A 236 0.58 -18.65 -14.27
N LYS A 237 -0.56 -18.35 -14.88
CA LYS A 237 -1.39 -17.17 -14.57
C LYS A 237 -2.51 -17.47 -13.58
N LYS A 238 -2.68 -18.73 -13.18
CA LYS A 238 -3.84 -19.21 -12.41
C LYS A 238 -3.43 -19.62 -11.00
N PRO A 239 -4.22 -19.24 -9.98
CA PRO A 239 -4.01 -19.70 -8.61
C PRO A 239 -4.08 -21.22 -8.45
N GLU A 240 -4.81 -21.90 -9.34
CA GLU A 240 -5.02 -23.35 -9.34
C GLU A 240 -3.73 -24.14 -9.41
N LEU A 241 -2.71 -23.64 -10.11
CA LEU A 241 -1.41 -24.29 -10.17
C LEU A 241 -0.78 -24.37 -8.78
N THR A 242 -0.80 -23.26 -8.05
CA THR A 242 -0.30 -23.22 -6.66
C THR A 242 -1.11 -24.15 -5.78
N ALA A 243 -2.45 -24.12 -5.87
CA ALA A 243 -3.32 -25.01 -5.11
C ALA A 243 -3.04 -26.49 -5.38
N SER A 244 -2.80 -26.86 -6.63
CA SER A 244 -2.46 -28.23 -7.04
C SER A 244 -1.11 -28.67 -6.46
N TRP A 245 -0.10 -27.81 -6.46
CA TRP A 245 1.19 -28.13 -5.88
C TRP A 245 1.14 -28.25 -4.36
N GLU A 246 0.44 -27.36 -3.68
CA GLU A 246 0.23 -27.44 -2.23
C GLU A 246 -0.52 -28.72 -1.83
N MET A 247 -1.51 -29.13 -2.64
CA MET A 247 -2.20 -30.42 -2.42
C MET A 247 -1.24 -31.60 -2.50
N GLN A 248 -0.36 -31.61 -3.51
CA GLN A 248 0.63 -32.68 -3.69
C GLN A 248 1.68 -32.68 -2.55
N LEU A 249 2.11 -31.50 -2.09
CA LEU A 249 3.01 -31.37 -0.94
C LEU A 249 2.36 -31.88 0.35
N ASN A 250 1.07 -31.59 0.56
CA ASN A 250 0.30 -32.17 1.66
C ASN A 250 0.19 -33.69 1.56
N ASP A 251 0.04 -34.25 0.36
CA ASP A 251 0.01 -35.70 0.16
C ASP A 251 1.37 -36.33 0.45
N ILE A 252 2.46 -35.65 0.15
CA ILE A 252 3.81 -36.10 0.55
C ILE A 252 3.94 -36.10 2.06
N ALA A 253 3.51 -35.03 2.73
CA ALA A 253 3.57 -34.91 4.19
C ALA A 253 2.74 -36.02 4.89
N LYS A 254 1.64 -36.44 4.28
CA LYS A 254 0.76 -37.52 4.76
C LYS A 254 1.19 -38.92 4.31
N GLY A 255 2.31 -39.05 3.60
CA GLY A 255 2.81 -40.32 3.08
C GLY A 255 2.01 -40.94 1.93
N LYS A 256 1.06 -40.20 1.33
CA LYS A 256 0.22 -40.64 0.22
C LYS A 256 0.92 -40.55 -1.15
N LYS A 257 1.89 -39.63 -1.28
CA LYS A 257 2.68 -39.42 -2.50
C LYS A 257 4.17 -39.46 -2.16
N ARG A 258 4.97 -40.00 -3.04
CA ARG A 258 6.42 -40.03 -2.90
C ARG A 258 7.05 -38.73 -3.40
N ARG A 259 8.05 -38.22 -2.68
CA ARG A 259 8.78 -36.99 -3.03
C ARG A 259 9.46 -37.10 -4.41
N ASP A 260 10.07 -38.25 -4.72
CA ASP A 260 10.78 -38.43 -5.98
C ASP A 260 9.86 -38.37 -7.21
N VAL A 261 8.63 -38.90 -7.08
CA VAL A 261 7.59 -38.79 -8.12
C VAL A 261 7.22 -37.33 -8.36
N PHE A 262 6.93 -36.58 -7.29
CA PHE A 262 6.62 -35.15 -7.39
C PHE A 262 7.76 -34.35 -8.02
N MET A 263 9.00 -34.61 -7.63
CA MET A 263 10.17 -33.93 -8.21
C MET A 263 10.36 -34.24 -9.69
N LYS A 264 10.04 -35.48 -10.12
CA LYS A 264 10.06 -35.83 -11.54
C LYS A 264 8.99 -35.11 -12.33
N GLU A 265 7.77 -35.05 -11.80
CA GLU A 265 6.65 -34.33 -12.42
C GLU A 265 6.95 -32.83 -12.59
N ILE A 266 7.46 -32.15 -11.57
CA ILE A 266 7.86 -30.72 -11.65
C ILE A 266 8.95 -30.51 -12.70
N ARG A 267 9.93 -31.41 -12.78
CA ARG A 267 11.00 -31.30 -13.79
C ARG A 267 10.44 -31.48 -15.21
N SER A 268 9.57 -32.50 -15.44
CA SER A 268 8.90 -32.67 -16.73
C SER A 268 8.08 -31.43 -17.10
N TYR A 269 7.25 -30.95 -16.18
CA TYR A 269 6.45 -29.75 -16.37
C TYR A 269 7.32 -28.50 -16.71
N THR A 270 8.46 -28.37 -16.06
CA THR A 270 9.39 -27.26 -16.34
C THR A 270 9.96 -27.35 -17.76
N VAL A 271 10.31 -28.54 -18.23
CA VAL A 271 10.80 -28.76 -19.61
C VAL A 271 9.70 -28.45 -20.61
N GLU A 272 8.50 -28.96 -20.40
CA GLU A 272 7.33 -28.69 -21.26
C GLU A 272 7.03 -27.18 -21.36
N LEU A 273 7.05 -26.45 -20.24
CA LEU A 273 6.89 -24.99 -20.21
C LEU A 273 7.99 -24.26 -21.01
N ILE A 274 9.23 -24.70 -20.89
CA ILE A 274 10.35 -24.09 -21.62
C ILE A 274 10.16 -24.31 -23.13
N ASP A 275 9.73 -25.49 -23.54
CA ASP A 275 9.50 -25.81 -24.94
C ASP A 275 8.28 -25.05 -25.50
N GLU A 276 7.19 -24.93 -24.72
CA GLU A 276 6.04 -24.09 -25.06
C GLU A 276 6.46 -22.63 -25.28
N ILE A 277 7.22 -22.04 -24.32
CA ILE A 277 7.70 -20.66 -24.44
C ILE A 277 8.63 -20.44 -25.64
N LYS A 278 9.46 -21.44 -25.98
CA LYS A 278 10.37 -21.34 -27.14
C LYS A 278 9.65 -21.43 -28.48
N THR A 279 8.56 -22.19 -28.52
CA THR A 279 7.74 -22.40 -29.76
C THR A 279 6.72 -21.28 -29.96
N GLU A 280 6.44 -20.46 -28.95
CA GLU A 280 5.49 -19.36 -29.05
C GLU A 280 6.07 -18.22 -29.93
N GLU A 281 5.37 -17.89 -31.03
CA GLU A 281 5.80 -16.84 -31.98
C GLU A 281 5.61 -15.41 -31.46
N GLY A 282 5.27 -15.24 -30.19
CA GLY A 282 5.02 -13.95 -29.56
C GLY A 282 6.28 -13.07 -29.49
N THR A 283 6.20 -11.84 -29.97
CA THR A 283 7.29 -10.87 -29.90
C THR A 283 7.01 -9.81 -28.84
N PHE A 284 7.97 -9.61 -27.92
CA PHE A 284 7.93 -8.52 -26.98
C PHE A 284 8.31 -7.21 -27.65
N ARG A 285 7.46 -6.19 -27.58
CA ARG A 285 7.74 -4.85 -28.11
C ARG A 285 7.85 -3.85 -26.97
N HIS A 286 8.95 -3.13 -26.92
CA HIS A 286 9.11 -2.06 -25.93
C HIS A 286 8.24 -0.85 -26.29
N ASP A 287 7.30 -0.45 -25.43
CA ASP A 287 6.46 0.74 -25.67
C ASP A 287 7.20 2.05 -25.62
N ASN A 288 8.32 2.07 -24.93
CA ASN A 288 9.21 3.21 -24.84
C ASN A 288 10.24 3.25 -25.97
N LEU A 289 10.02 2.47 -27.04
CA LEU A 289 10.84 2.47 -28.22
C LEU A 289 10.69 3.80 -28.98
N THR A 290 11.77 4.49 -29.20
CA THR A 290 11.80 5.75 -29.93
C THR A 290 12.13 5.55 -31.40
N ASN A 291 11.93 6.58 -32.22
CA ASN A 291 12.35 6.56 -33.62
C ASN A 291 13.86 6.86 -33.79
N LYS A 292 14.55 7.26 -32.69
CA LYS A 292 16.00 7.47 -32.73
C LYS A 292 16.76 6.16 -32.82
N LYS A 293 17.75 6.11 -33.71
CA LYS A 293 18.66 4.98 -33.86
C LYS A 293 19.88 5.15 -32.97
N CYS A 294 20.38 4.04 -32.45
CA CYS A 294 21.63 3.98 -31.72
C CYS A 294 22.79 4.29 -32.65
N PRO A 295 23.71 5.25 -32.32
CA PRO A 295 24.85 5.57 -33.14
C PRO A 295 25.86 4.42 -33.25
N ASN A 296 25.90 3.51 -32.26
CA ASN A 296 26.87 2.41 -32.23
C ASN A 296 26.42 1.18 -33.03
N CYS A 297 25.11 0.80 -32.96
CA CYS A 297 24.66 -0.46 -33.56
C CYS A 297 23.44 -0.31 -34.49
N GLY A 298 22.92 0.92 -34.70
CA GLY A 298 21.78 1.19 -35.59
C GLY A 298 20.42 0.74 -35.06
N LYS A 299 20.34 -0.04 -33.97
CA LYS A 299 19.08 -0.44 -33.33
C LYS A 299 18.38 0.77 -32.72
N ARG A 300 17.06 0.69 -32.52
CA ARG A 300 16.30 1.81 -31.93
C ARG A 300 16.65 2.00 -30.45
N LEU A 301 16.50 3.26 -29.97
CA LEU A 301 16.72 3.63 -28.59
C LEU A 301 15.40 3.59 -27.80
N LEU A 302 15.49 3.19 -26.54
CA LEU A 302 14.42 3.19 -25.57
C LEU A 302 14.46 4.47 -24.72
N ALA A 303 13.35 5.16 -24.56
CA ALA A 303 13.23 6.27 -23.63
C ALA A 303 12.98 5.73 -22.21
N VAL A 304 13.90 5.98 -21.30
CA VAL A 304 13.87 5.48 -19.93
C VAL A 304 13.87 6.65 -18.95
N ASN A 305 12.93 6.64 -18.00
CA ASN A 305 12.92 7.58 -16.88
C ASN A 305 13.76 7.02 -15.74
N GLY A 306 14.96 7.58 -15.56
CA GLY A 306 15.80 7.32 -14.38
C GLY A 306 15.34 8.14 -13.17
N LYS A 307 15.97 7.93 -12.00
CA LYS A 307 15.62 8.60 -10.74
C LYS A 307 15.61 10.15 -10.86
N ASN A 308 16.58 10.71 -11.58
CA ASN A 308 16.73 12.15 -11.74
C ASN A 308 17.04 12.57 -13.19
N ALA A 309 16.82 11.72 -14.18
CA ALA A 309 17.12 12.01 -15.57
C ALA A 309 16.24 11.20 -16.52
N LYS A 310 15.93 11.76 -17.69
CA LYS A 310 15.40 11.03 -18.83
C LYS A 310 16.56 10.59 -19.71
N LEU A 311 16.60 9.32 -20.05
CA LEU A 311 17.69 8.67 -20.78
C LEU A 311 17.15 8.06 -22.06
N LEU A 312 17.96 8.03 -23.09
CA LEU A 312 17.83 7.13 -24.23
C LEU A 312 18.86 6.02 -24.08
N VAL A 313 18.39 4.78 -24.11
CA VAL A 313 19.24 3.58 -23.93
C VAL A 313 19.06 2.67 -25.13
N CYS A 314 20.13 2.08 -25.63
CA CYS A 314 20.00 1.10 -26.69
C CYS A 314 19.14 -0.09 -26.24
N GLN A 315 18.26 -0.56 -27.13
CA GLN A 315 17.46 -1.77 -26.87
C GLN A 315 18.33 -3.03 -26.73
N ASP A 316 19.52 -2.99 -27.33
CA ASP A 316 20.51 -4.04 -27.22
C ASP A 316 21.35 -3.83 -25.96
N ARG A 317 21.26 -4.79 -25.02
CA ARG A 317 21.99 -4.71 -23.75
C ARG A 317 23.49 -4.85 -23.91
N GLU A 318 23.94 -5.59 -24.92
CA GLU A 318 25.36 -5.79 -25.20
C GLU A 318 26.02 -4.50 -25.77
N CYS A 319 25.23 -3.72 -26.53
CA CYS A 319 25.69 -2.44 -27.06
C CYS A 319 25.97 -1.39 -25.97
N GLY A 320 25.19 -1.39 -24.91
CA GLY A 320 25.38 -0.54 -23.72
C GLY A 320 25.22 0.96 -23.91
N TYR A 321 24.94 1.47 -25.12
CA TYR A 321 24.81 2.89 -25.40
C TYR A 321 23.76 3.58 -24.57
N ARG A 322 24.11 4.74 -23.97
CA ARG A 322 23.22 5.56 -23.15
C ARG A 322 23.44 7.05 -23.44
N GLU A 323 22.33 7.79 -23.62
CA GLU A 323 22.32 9.24 -23.81
C GLU A 323 21.40 9.88 -22.79
N THR A 324 21.83 10.93 -22.09
CA THR A 324 20.97 11.69 -21.18
C THR A 324 20.24 12.77 -21.98
N VAL A 325 18.91 12.71 -22.01
CA VAL A 325 18.05 13.69 -22.68
C VAL A 325 17.80 14.90 -21.79
N SER A 326 17.43 14.68 -20.55
CA SER A 326 17.19 15.74 -19.56
C SER A 326 17.53 15.29 -18.16
N ARG A 327 17.79 16.24 -17.27
CA ARG A 327 18.01 16.00 -15.82
C ARG A 327 17.02 16.81 -15.02
N THR A 328 16.38 16.19 -14.05
CA THR A 328 15.54 16.90 -13.07
C THR A 328 16.42 17.73 -12.15
N THR A 329 16.10 18.99 -11.98
CA THR A 329 16.87 19.92 -11.14
C THR A 329 16.05 20.39 -9.95
N ASN A 330 16.70 21.04 -8.99
CA ASN A 330 16.00 21.74 -7.90
C ASN A 330 15.55 23.16 -8.29
N ALA A 331 15.83 23.59 -9.52
CA ALA A 331 15.38 24.87 -10.04
C ALA A 331 13.86 24.91 -10.12
N ARG A 332 13.26 25.99 -9.59
CA ARG A 332 11.82 26.20 -9.60
C ARG A 332 11.41 27.09 -10.76
N CYS A 333 10.32 26.72 -11.41
CA CYS A 333 9.73 27.52 -12.49
C CYS A 333 9.17 28.84 -11.91
N PRO A 334 9.45 30.01 -12.54
CA PRO A 334 8.91 31.28 -12.06
C PRO A 334 7.39 31.42 -12.24
N VAL A 335 6.79 30.60 -13.12
CA VAL A 335 5.36 30.66 -13.43
C VAL A 335 4.53 29.74 -12.53
N CYS A 336 4.94 28.47 -12.36
CA CYS A 336 4.13 27.47 -11.65
C CYS A 336 4.84 26.82 -10.43
N HIS A 337 6.03 27.31 -10.09
CA HIS A 337 6.87 26.86 -8.95
C HIS A 337 7.22 25.37 -8.93
N LYS A 338 6.88 24.59 -9.95
CA LYS A 338 7.29 23.18 -10.10
C LYS A 338 8.77 23.07 -10.43
N ARG A 339 9.38 21.92 -10.15
CA ARG A 339 10.77 21.64 -10.52
C ARG A 339 10.92 21.63 -12.04
N MET A 340 12.01 22.20 -12.52
CA MET A 340 12.33 22.22 -13.94
C MET A 340 13.33 21.13 -14.31
N GLU A 341 13.23 20.65 -15.56
CA GLU A 341 14.19 19.75 -16.18
C GLU A 341 15.23 20.58 -16.94
N MET A 342 16.49 20.14 -16.87
CA MET A 342 17.58 20.76 -17.62
C MET A 342 17.93 19.88 -18.83
N ILE A 343 17.90 20.47 -20.01
CA ILE A 343 18.28 19.84 -21.29
C ILE A 343 19.58 20.48 -21.77
N GLY A 344 20.50 19.69 -22.26
CA GLY A 344 21.81 20.16 -22.70
C GLY A 344 22.85 20.17 -21.58
N LYS A 345 24.04 20.71 -21.90
CA LYS A 345 25.16 20.78 -20.97
C LYS A 345 25.82 22.19 -21.07
N GLY A 346 26.43 22.60 -19.95
CA GLY A 346 27.14 23.88 -19.90
C GLY A 346 26.24 25.10 -20.05
N GLU A 347 26.75 26.13 -20.72
CA GLU A 347 26.04 27.42 -20.91
C GLU A 347 24.87 27.32 -21.87
N ASP A 348 24.88 26.37 -22.80
CA ASP A 348 23.79 26.11 -23.73
C ASP A 348 22.63 25.33 -23.10
N ALA A 349 22.73 24.93 -21.82
CA ALA A 349 21.68 24.23 -21.14
C ALA A 349 20.43 25.08 -21.02
N THR A 350 19.28 24.45 -21.22
CA THR A 350 17.95 25.11 -21.15
C THR A 350 17.13 24.41 -20.07
N PHE A 351 16.55 25.20 -19.17
CA PHE A 351 15.55 24.73 -18.21
C PHE A 351 14.18 24.71 -18.86
N VAL A 352 13.48 23.60 -18.73
CA VAL A 352 12.13 23.39 -19.28
C VAL A 352 11.20 22.94 -18.17
N CYS A 353 10.02 23.56 -18.08
CA CYS A 353 8.98 23.22 -17.15
C CYS A 353 7.81 22.51 -17.83
N ALA A 354 7.12 21.64 -17.10
CA ALA A 354 5.90 20.99 -17.58
C ALA A 354 4.76 21.97 -17.94
N CYS A 355 4.78 23.22 -17.43
CA CYS A 355 3.83 24.28 -17.81
C CYS A 355 4.16 24.95 -19.15
N GLY A 356 5.23 24.52 -19.85
CA GLY A 356 5.69 25.10 -21.11
C GLY A 356 6.74 26.21 -20.97
N HIS A 357 7.00 26.71 -19.77
CA HIS A 357 8.07 27.71 -19.55
C HIS A 357 9.45 27.16 -19.88
N LYS A 358 10.23 27.92 -20.63
CA LYS A 358 11.61 27.58 -21.02
C LYS A 358 12.54 28.76 -20.71
N GLU A 359 13.70 28.48 -20.12
CA GLU A 359 14.68 29.50 -19.74
C GLU A 359 16.10 28.97 -19.99
N ARG A 360 16.95 29.76 -20.69
CA ARG A 360 18.37 29.40 -20.88
C ARG A 360 19.14 29.55 -19.57
N MET A 361 20.24 28.82 -19.43
CA MET A 361 21.09 28.84 -18.23
C MET A 361 21.53 30.27 -17.85
N THR A 362 21.89 31.09 -18.82
CA THR A 362 22.31 32.48 -18.61
C THR A 362 21.20 33.32 -17.96
N LYS A 363 20.00 33.30 -18.55
CA LYS A 363 18.82 33.99 -17.99
C LYS A 363 18.42 33.48 -16.61
N PHE A 364 18.50 32.17 -16.40
CA PHE A 364 18.24 31.56 -15.09
C PHE A 364 19.22 32.07 -14.03
N GLN A 365 20.52 32.17 -14.35
CA GLN A 365 21.54 32.70 -13.46
C GLN A 365 21.32 34.19 -13.16
N GLU A 366 20.96 35.01 -14.15
CA GLU A 366 20.63 36.42 -13.96
C GLU A 366 19.42 36.62 -13.07
N ARG A 367 18.35 35.87 -13.30
CA ARG A 367 17.17 35.87 -12.47
C ARG A 367 17.49 35.49 -11.03
N ARG A 368 18.28 34.44 -10.84
CA ARG A 368 18.66 33.95 -9.53
C ARG A 368 19.53 34.95 -8.76
N LYS A 369 20.38 35.72 -9.46
CA LYS A 369 21.13 36.84 -8.88
C LYS A 369 20.20 37.97 -8.42
N LYS A 370 19.19 38.32 -9.23
CA LYS A 370 18.19 39.36 -8.90
C LYS A 370 17.29 38.96 -7.72
N GLU A 371 16.93 37.67 -7.62
CA GLU A 371 16.06 37.13 -6.56
C GLU A 371 16.84 36.84 -5.24
N GLY A 372 18.10 37.29 -5.10
CA GLY A 372 18.93 37.04 -3.92
C GLY A 372 19.43 35.60 -3.75
N GLY A 373 19.31 34.79 -4.79
CA GLY A 373 19.68 33.37 -4.81
C GLY A 373 21.19 33.09 -4.85
N GLY A 374 22.03 34.09 -4.54
CA GLY A 374 23.48 33.92 -4.40
C GLY A 374 23.96 33.49 -3.02
N VAL A 375 23.07 33.44 -2.03
CA VAL A 375 23.43 33.07 -0.65
C VAL A 375 23.61 31.55 -0.58
N THR A 376 24.83 31.12 -0.31
CA THR A 376 25.15 29.71 -0.11
C THR A 376 24.85 29.29 1.33
N LYS A 377 24.71 27.96 1.57
CA LYS A 377 24.61 27.45 2.96
C LYS A 377 25.79 27.93 3.84
N ARG A 378 26.92 28.20 3.23
CA ARG A 378 28.13 28.71 3.90
C ARG A 378 27.96 30.16 4.33
N ASP A 379 27.30 30.97 3.50
CA ASP A 379 27.00 32.38 3.80
C ASP A 379 25.94 32.48 4.91
N VAL A 380 24.91 31.62 4.87
CA VAL A 380 23.92 31.52 5.94
C VAL A 380 24.59 31.08 7.25
N ALA A 381 25.45 30.07 7.20
CA ALA A 381 26.19 29.61 8.37
C ALA A 381 27.14 30.70 8.94
N ALA A 382 27.81 31.44 8.04
CA ALA A 382 28.67 32.58 8.43
C ALA A 382 27.84 33.71 9.08
N TYR A 383 26.67 34.03 8.49
CA TYR A 383 25.75 35.05 9.06
C TYR A 383 25.23 34.61 10.41
N MET A 384 24.75 33.37 10.57
CA MET A 384 24.28 32.84 11.86
C MET A 384 25.41 32.82 12.91
N LYS A 385 26.64 32.49 12.51
CA LYS A 385 27.81 32.51 13.39
C LYS A 385 28.17 33.95 13.83
N LYS A 386 27.99 34.94 12.93
CA LYS A 386 28.19 36.37 13.22
C LYS A 386 27.12 36.88 14.18
N GLN A 387 25.85 36.57 13.96
CA GLN A 387 24.76 36.92 14.89
C GLN A 387 24.95 36.30 16.27
N LYS A 388 25.41 35.04 16.33
CA LYS A 388 25.68 34.37 17.61
C LYS A 388 26.83 35.04 18.37
N LYS A 389 27.85 35.49 17.64
CA LYS A 389 28.98 36.21 18.20
C LYS A 389 28.61 37.64 18.69
N GLU A 390 27.74 38.34 17.94
CA GLU A 390 27.16 39.63 18.32
C GLU A 390 26.23 39.51 19.51
N ALA A 391 25.52 38.39 19.68
CA ALA A 391 24.67 38.11 20.86
C ALA A 391 25.46 37.68 22.09
N GLU A 392 26.68 37.15 21.90
CA GLU A 392 27.63 36.76 22.99
C GLU A 392 28.57 37.90 23.40
N GLU A 393 28.66 39.02 22.63
CA GLU A 393 29.37 40.21 23.07
C GLU A 393 28.62 40.84 24.24
N PRO A 394 29.29 41.04 25.41
CA PRO A 394 28.64 41.64 26.57
C PRO A 394 28.18 43.05 26.22
N VAL A 395 26.86 43.24 26.22
CA VAL A 395 26.28 44.57 26.10
C VAL A 395 26.86 45.37 27.25
N ASN A 396 27.69 46.35 26.91
CA ASN A 396 28.31 47.25 27.87
C ASN A 396 27.21 48.16 28.42
N ASN A 397 26.45 47.63 29.35
CA ASN A 397 25.31 48.26 29.93
C ASN A 397 25.74 48.75 31.32
N ALA A 398 25.80 50.05 31.52
CA ALA A 398 26.09 50.68 32.82
C ALA A 398 25.19 50.10 33.93
N PHE A 399 24.04 49.53 33.57
CA PHE A 399 23.11 48.85 34.47
C PHE A 399 23.63 47.48 34.95
N ALA A 400 24.34 46.72 34.11
CA ALA A 400 24.92 45.43 34.49
C ALA A 400 26.14 45.61 35.43
N ALA A 401 26.86 46.73 35.31
CA ALA A 401 27.96 47.08 36.22
C ALA A 401 27.42 47.48 37.60
N ALA A 402 26.29 48.13 37.71
CA ALA A 402 25.66 48.53 38.94
C ALA A 402 25.10 47.36 39.77
N LEU A 403 24.62 46.28 39.08
CA LEU A 403 24.07 45.07 39.72
C LEU A 403 25.14 44.13 40.29
N LYS A 404 26.40 44.22 39.86
CA LYS A 404 27.51 43.41 40.41
C LYS A 404 27.95 43.78 41.80
N GLY A 405 27.46 44.91 42.37
CA GLY A 405 27.79 45.39 43.72
C GLY A 405 26.79 45.01 44.81
N ILE A 406 25.67 44.38 44.48
CA ILE A 406 24.64 43.98 45.42
C ILE A 406 24.76 42.48 45.72
N LYS A 407 25.37 42.15 46.88
CA LYS A 407 25.29 40.83 47.51
C LYS A 407 23.89 40.65 48.07
N LEU A 408 23.12 39.77 47.56
CA LEU A 408 21.95 39.18 48.22
C LEU A 408 22.39 37.96 49.01
#